data_756a227d74acc4747362d3d95b8f8475
#
_entry.id   756a227d74acc4747362d3d95b8f8475
#
_cell.length_a   1.000
_cell.length_b   1.000
_cell.length_c   1.000
_cell.angle_alpha   90.00
_cell.angle_beta   90.00
_cell.angle_gamma   90.00
#
_symmetry.space_group_name_H-M   'P 1'
#
loop_
_entity.id
_entity.type
_entity.pdbx_description
1 polymer ?
#
loop_
_entity_poly.entity_id
_entity_poly.type
_entity_poly.pdbx_seq_one_letter_code
_entity_poly.pdbx_strand_id
1 'polypeptide(L)'
;MKISTLLFFSILILTGCVSTASDPIFSGSKPIIDKKGIDLNVYEADLEECTEYANEISVEQSILKGSAAGAAIGGVVEVLTDKEDAIEVGAVTGGAKSGILSVRQKEQIVKKCLKGRGYKVLN
;
A
#
# COMPACT_ATOMS: atom_id res chain seq x y z
N MET A 1 33.17 27.05 -4.80
CA MET A 1 31.92 27.34 -5.51
C MET A 1 31.33 26.17 -6.33
N LYS A 2 32.06 25.12 -6.68
CA LYS A 2 31.55 24.01 -7.51
C LYS A 2 30.80 22.90 -6.75
N ILE A 3 31.09 22.69 -5.49
CA ILE A 3 30.48 21.66 -4.65
C ILE A 3 29.07 22.05 -4.18
N SER A 4 28.87 23.35 -3.88
CA SER A 4 27.54 23.86 -3.45
C SER A 4 26.50 23.79 -4.56
N THR A 5 26.91 23.97 -5.83
CA THR A 5 25.98 23.90 -6.98
C THR A 5 25.58 22.48 -7.30
N LEU A 6 26.45 21.49 -7.06
CA LEU A 6 26.16 20.07 -7.23
C LEU A 6 25.20 19.56 -6.14
N LEU A 7 25.34 20.02 -4.91
CA LEU A 7 24.44 19.71 -3.79
C LEU A 7 23.03 20.27 -4.03
N PHE A 8 22.91 21.49 -4.57
CA PHE A 8 21.62 22.08 -4.91
C PHE A 8 20.92 21.34 -6.05
N PHE A 9 21.67 20.85 -7.05
CA PHE A 9 21.12 20.10 -8.17
C PHE A 9 20.65 18.71 -7.76
N SER A 10 21.34 18.08 -6.79
CA SER A 10 20.95 16.76 -6.23
C SER A 10 19.65 16.83 -5.43
N ILE A 11 19.40 17.93 -4.72
CA ILE A 11 18.18 18.12 -3.92
C ILE A 11 16.94 18.36 -4.83
N LEU A 12 17.14 18.98 -5.99
CA LEU A 12 16.03 19.26 -6.92
C LEU A 12 15.49 18.01 -7.61
N ILE A 13 16.28 16.93 -7.72
CA ILE A 13 15.87 15.69 -8.37
C ILE A 13 15.01 14.82 -7.42
N LEU A 14 15.14 14.99 -6.11
CA LEU A 14 14.39 14.24 -5.09
C LEU A 14 12.95 14.74 -4.87
N THR A 15 12.57 15.89 -5.40
CA THR A 15 11.20 16.44 -5.26
C THR A 15 10.23 15.96 -6.34
N GLY A 16 10.66 15.09 -7.25
CA GLY A 16 9.91 14.67 -8.43
C GLY A 16 8.88 13.58 -8.27
N CYS A 17 8.66 13.02 -7.09
CA CYS A 17 7.68 11.94 -6.87
C CYS A 17 6.72 12.19 -5.70
N VAL A 18 6.25 13.43 -5.52
CA VAL A 18 5.00 13.65 -4.80
C VAL A 18 3.87 13.63 -5.83
N SER A 19 3.54 12.46 -6.30
CA SER A 19 2.24 12.23 -6.90
C SER A 19 1.22 12.54 -5.83
N THR A 20 0.40 13.56 -6.07
CA THR A 20 -0.77 13.90 -5.27
C THR A 20 -1.61 12.64 -5.07
N ALA A 21 -1.43 12.00 -3.93
CA ALA A 21 -2.24 10.86 -3.49
C ALA A 21 -3.64 11.37 -3.11
N SER A 22 -4.37 11.87 -4.10
CA SER A 22 -5.79 12.23 -3.97
C SER A 22 -6.71 11.15 -4.54
N ASP A 23 -6.16 10.11 -5.15
CA ASP A 23 -6.96 8.95 -5.49
C ASP A 23 -6.99 8.01 -4.28
N PRO A 24 -8.19 7.64 -3.80
CA PRO A 24 -8.33 6.62 -2.80
C PRO A 24 -7.60 5.37 -3.32
N ILE A 25 -6.65 4.91 -2.53
CA ILE A 25 -5.70 3.85 -2.85
C ILE A 25 -6.43 2.52 -3.10
N PHE A 26 -7.16 2.45 -4.18
CA PHE A 26 -7.48 1.22 -4.86
C PHE A 26 -6.43 0.98 -5.95
N SER A 27 -5.21 0.71 -5.54
CA SER A 27 -4.26 0.00 -6.39
C SER A 27 -4.63 -1.48 -6.52
N GLY A 28 -5.74 -1.88 -5.88
CA GLY A 28 -6.42 -3.16 -6.06
C GLY A 28 -7.51 -3.02 -7.12
N SER A 29 -7.81 -4.08 -7.85
CA SER A 29 -8.90 -4.08 -8.83
C SER A 29 -10.22 -3.73 -8.16
N LYS A 30 -10.91 -2.70 -8.71
CA LYS A 30 -12.25 -2.30 -8.26
C LYS A 30 -13.15 -3.55 -8.19
N PRO A 31 -13.98 -3.74 -7.14
CA PRO A 31 -14.86 -4.90 -7.06
C PRO A 31 -15.78 -4.96 -8.29
N ILE A 32 -15.81 -6.11 -8.93
CA ILE A 32 -16.72 -6.37 -10.05
C ILE A 32 -17.99 -6.97 -9.48
N ILE A 33 -19.12 -6.30 -9.69
CA ILE A 33 -20.43 -6.78 -9.23
C ILE A 33 -21.33 -7.14 -10.41
N ASP A 34 -22.28 -8.05 -10.16
CA ASP A 34 -23.39 -8.30 -11.08
C ASP A 34 -24.37 -7.11 -10.99
N LYS A 35 -24.43 -6.30 -12.05
CA LYS A 35 -25.21 -5.05 -12.08
C LYS A 35 -26.71 -5.28 -12.36
N LYS A 36 -27.15 -6.51 -12.56
CA LYS A 36 -28.54 -6.80 -12.90
C LYS A 36 -29.48 -6.49 -11.73
N GLY A 37 -30.37 -5.52 -11.95
CA GLY A 37 -31.37 -5.12 -10.94
C GLY A 37 -30.84 -4.25 -9.80
N ILE A 38 -29.67 -3.68 -9.95
CA ILE A 38 -29.05 -2.81 -8.93
C ILE A 38 -29.19 -1.35 -9.32
N ASP A 39 -29.58 -0.50 -8.35
CA ASP A 39 -29.47 0.96 -8.48
C ASP A 39 -28.00 1.35 -8.32
N LEU A 40 -27.42 1.94 -9.37
CA LEU A 40 -26.02 2.32 -9.40
C LEU A 40 -25.68 3.43 -8.42
N ASN A 41 -26.61 4.35 -8.13
CA ASN A 41 -26.37 5.44 -7.18
C ASN A 41 -26.25 4.89 -5.75
N VAL A 42 -27.12 3.93 -5.39
CA VAL A 42 -27.06 3.24 -4.10
C VAL A 42 -25.78 2.43 -4.00
N TYR A 43 -25.40 1.74 -5.08
CA TYR A 43 -24.14 0.99 -5.11
C TYR A 43 -22.91 1.87 -4.91
N GLU A 44 -22.86 3.06 -5.54
CA GLU A 44 -21.72 3.96 -5.40
C GLU A 44 -21.58 4.48 -3.95
N ALA A 45 -22.71 4.84 -3.31
CA ALA A 45 -22.72 5.22 -1.91
C ALA A 45 -22.26 4.07 -0.99
N ASP A 46 -22.74 2.86 -1.23
CA ASP A 46 -22.35 1.67 -0.48
C ASP A 46 -20.87 1.32 -0.69
N LEU A 47 -20.35 1.50 -1.90
CA LEU A 47 -18.94 1.29 -2.21
C LEU A 47 -18.05 2.28 -1.48
N GLU A 48 -18.45 3.56 -1.45
CA GLU A 48 -17.73 4.62 -0.74
C GLU A 48 -17.64 4.30 0.76
N GLU A 49 -18.75 3.97 1.40
CA GLU A 49 -18.76 3.61 2.81
C GLU A 49 -17.96 2.34 3.11
N CYS A 50 -18.06 1.30 2.27
CA CYS A 50 -17.23 0.10 2.42
C CYS A 50 -15.73 0.39 2.24
N THR A 51 -15.39 1.37 1.40
CA THR A 51 -14.01 1.83 1.21
C THR A 51 -13.51 2.59 2.43
N GLU A 52 -14.35 3.39 3.06
CA GLU A 52 -14.01 4.10 4.30
C GLU A 52 -13.64 3.11 5.41
N TYR A 53 -14.43 2.05 5.63
CA TYR A 53 -14.07 1.00 6.59
C TYR A 53 -12.73 0.33 6.27
N ALA A 54 -12.43 0.12 5.00
CA ALA A 54 -11.14 -0.44 4.61
C ALA A 54 -9.97 0.54 4.87
N ASN A 55 -10.21 1.84 4.87
CA ASN A 55 -9.19 2.87 5.10
C ASN A 55 -8.73 2.96 6.56
N GLU A 56 -9.43 2.33 7.50
CA GLU A 56 -8.92 2.15 8.86
C GLU A 56 -7.60 1.36 8.90
N ILE A 57 -7.32 0.56 7.85
CA ILE A 57 -6.02 -0.10 7.71
C ILE A 57 -5.00 0.89 7.18
N SER A 58 -4.02 1.25 8.00
CA SER A 58 -2.89 2.09 7.57
C SER A 58 -1.86 1.25 6.82
N VAL A 59 -1.74 1.51 5.52
CA VAL A 59 -0.72 0.87 4.65
C VAL A 59 0.67 1.36 5.03
N GLU A 60 0.81 2.67 5.30
CA GLU A 60 2.08 3.27 5.72
C GLU A 60 2.61 2.63 7.00
N GLN A 61 1.75 2.44 8.00
CA GLN A 61 2.14 1.81 9.25
C GLN A 61 2.53 0.34 9.05
N SER A 62 1.87 -0.35 8.12
CA SER A 62 2.21 -1.72 7.76
C SER A 62 3.57 -1.81 7.05
N ILE A 63 3.86 -0.87 6.15
CA ILE A 63 5.16 -0.76 5.47
C ILE A 63 6.26 -0.50 6.51
N LEU A 64 6.07 0.47 7.41
CA LEU A 64 7.04 0.78 8.46
C LEU A 64 7.34 -0.42 9.36
N LYS A 65 6.30 -1.13 9.82
CA LYS A 65 6.46 -2.35 10.62
C LYS A 65 7.18 -3.46 9.85
N GLY A 66 6.83 -3.64 8.58
CA GLY A 66 7.47 -4.62 7.70
C GLY A 66 8.92 -4.29 7.42
N SER A 67 9.24 -3.04 7.17
CA SER A 67 10.62 -2.58 6.98
C SER A 67 11.47 -2.77 8.24
N ALA A 68 10.95 -2.40 9.40
CA ALA A 68 11.64 -2.59 10.67
C ALA A 68 11.91 -4.08 10.97
N ALA A 69 10.91 -4.94 10.77
CA ALA A 69 11.06 -6.38 10.95
C ALA A 69 12.04 -6.98 9.93
N GLY A 70 11.97 -6.55 8.67
CA GLY A 70 12.90 -6.99 7.63
C GLY A 70 14.33 -6.56 7.89
N ALA A 71 14.55 -5.33 8.35
CA ALA A 71 15.87 -4.85 8.75
C ALA A 71 16.44 -5.63 9.93
N ALA A 72 15.63 -5.96 10.92
CA ALA A 72 16.06 -6.76 12.06
C ALA A 72 16.51 -8.16 11.64
N ILE A 73 15.75 -8.81 10.74
CA ILE A 73 16.13 -10.12 10.18
C ILE A 73 17.40 -10.00 9.32
N GLY A 74 17.45 -8.95 8.47
CA GLY A 74 18.62 -8.67 7.65
C GLY A 74 19.90 -8.48 8.47
N GLY A 75 19.81 -7.77 9.60
CA GLY A 75 20.92 -7.56 10.52
C GLY A 75 21.47 -8.88 11.10
N VAL A 76 20.59 -9.81 11.43
CA VAL A 76 21.03 -11.15 11.88
C VAL A 76 21.74 -11.90 10.76
N VAL A 77 21.21 -11.83 9.52
CA VAL A 77 21.84 -12.47 8.36
C VAL A 77 23.20 -11.85 8.06
N GLU A 78 23.33 -10.52 8.12
CA GLU A 78 24.59 -9.81 7.91
C GLU A 78 25.68 -10.28 8.89
N VAL A 79 25.34 -10.34 10.19
CA VAL A 79 26.28 -10.82 11.23
C VAL A 79 26.70 -12.28 11.00
N LEU A 80 25.79 -13.13 10.50
CA LEU A 80 26.08 -14.56 10.30
C LEU A 80 26.76 -14.89 8.97
N THR A 81 26.64 -14.03 7.95
CA THR A 81 27.07 -14.35 6.57
C THR A 81 28.04 -13.35 5.98
N ASP A 82 28.45 -12.31 6.71
CA ASP A 82 29.29 -11.19 6.26
C ASP A 82 28.78 -10.52 4.97
N LYS A 83 27.44 -10.46 4.79
CA LYS A 83 26.80 -9.79 3.66
C LYS A 83 26.38 -8.38 4.06
N GLU A 84 27.12 -7.38 3.59
CA GLU A 84 26.96 -5.97 3.98
C GLU A 84 25.60 -5.35 3.60
N ASP A 85 24.87 -5.91 2.59
CA ASP A 85 23.61 -5.34 2.10
C ASP A 85 22.35 -6.01 2.70
N ALA A 86 22.49 -6.95 3.63
CA ALA A 86 21.37 -7.77 4.12
C ALA A 86 20.32 -6.96 4.88
N ILE A 87 20.72 -5.91 5.61
CA ILE A 87 19.81 -5.02 6.34
C ILE A 87 18.92 -4.24 5.35
N GLU A 88 19.54 -3.65 4.33
CA GLU A 88 18.81 -2.84 3.34
C GLU A 88 17.83 -3.68 2.52
N VAL A 89 18.28 -4.82 2.03
CA VAL A 89 17.45 -5.77 1.29
C VAL A 89 16.30 -6.27 2.16
N GLY A 90 16.57 -6.59 3.42
CA GLY A 90 15.56 -7.00 4.39
C GLY A 90 14.52 -5.93 4.63
N ALA A 91 14.92 -4.68 4.86
CA ALA A 91 14.02 -3.56 5.08
C ALA A 91 13.13 -3.29 3.88
N VAL A 92 13.69 -3.22 2.67
CA VAL A 92 12.95 -2.98 1.42
C VAL A 92 11.97 -4.12 1.13
N THR A 93 12.42 -5.36 1.25
CA THR A 93 11.58 -6.53 0.97
C THR A 93 10.45 -6.67 2.00
N GLY A 94 10.76 -6.47 3.28
CA GLY A 94 9.78 -6.53 4.36
C GLY A 94 8.72 -5.44 4.23
N GLY A 95 9.12 -4.21 3.93
CA GLY A 95 8.21 -3.08 3.69
C GLY A 95 7.31 -3.31 2.48
N ALA A 96 7.87 -3.69 1.35
CA ALA A 96 7.12 -3.96 0.12
C ALA A 96 6.10 -5.09 0.32
N LYS A 97 6.52 -6.19 0.92
CA LYS A 97 5.62 -7.32 1.22
C LYS A 97 4.46 -6.91 2.13
N SER A 98 4.74 -6.18 3.19
CA SER A 98 3.73 -5.72 4.14
C SER A 98 2.76 -4.71 3.50
N GLY A 99 3.24 -3.82 2.65
CA GLY A 99 2.40 -2.91 1.88
C GLY A 99 1.43 -3.65 0.95
N ILE A 100 1.92 -4.63 0.18
CA ILE A 100 1.08 -5.45 -0.71
C ILE A 100 0.02 -6.22 0.08
N LEU A 101 0.39 -6.81 1.23
CA LEU A 101 -0.56 -7.54 2.07
C LEU A 101 -1.65 -6.62 2.62
N SER A 102 -1.31 -5.40 3.02
CA SER A 102 -2.27 -4.42 3.52
C SER A 102 -3.25 -3.96 2.45
N VAL A 103 -2.78 -3.73 1.22
CA VAL A 103 -3.65 -3.40 0.08
C VAL A 103 -4.62 -4.54 -0.22
N ARG A 104 -4.14 -5.79 -0.23
CA ARG A 104 -5.01 -6.97 -0.40
C ARG A 104 -6.03 -7.11 0.72
N GLN A 105 -5.65 -6.79 1.95
CA GLN A 105 -6.55 -6.84 3.09
C GLN A 105 -7.65 -5.78 2.97
N LYS A 106 -7.34 -4.55 2.55
CA LYS A 106 -8.33 -3.52 2.23
C LYS A 106 -9.33 -4.00 1.18
N GLU A 107 -8.84 -4.55 0.09
CA GLU A 107 -9.69 -5.10 -0.98
C GLU A 107 -10.65 -6.19 -0.46
N GLN A 108 -10.17 -7.08 0.39
CA GLN A 108 -10.98 -8.12 1.01
C GLN A 108 -12.09 -7.55 1.92
N ILE A 109 -11.81 -6.48 2.66
CA ILE A 109 -12.79 -5.81 3.51
C ILE A 109 -13.89 -5.20 2.67
N VAL A 110 -13.55 -4.47 1.60
CA VAL A 110 -14.54 -3.89 0.69
C VAL A 110 -15.43 -4.97 0.07
N LYS A 111 -14.83 -6.05 -0.43
CA LYS A 111 -15.58 -7.17 -1.00
C LYS A 111 -16.51 -7.84 0.00
N LYS A 112 -16.06 -8.04 1.25
CA LYS A 112 -16.88 -8.62 2.32
C LYS A 112 -18.01 -7.68 2.72
N CYS A 113 -17.74 -6.38 2.83
CA CYS A 113 -18.73 -5.37 3.13
C CYS A 113 -19.84 -5.35 2.06
N LEU A 114 -19.48 -5.27 0.78
CA LEU A 114 -20.44 -5.30 -0.33
C LEU A 114 -21.26 -6.60 -0.35
N LYS A 115 -20.64 -7.76 -0.12
CA LYS A 115 -21.36 -9.03 0.00
C LYS A 115 -22.35 -9.02 1.17
N GLY A 116 -21.98 -8.42 2.31
CA GLY A 116 -22.87 -8.25 3.46
C GLY A 116 -24.08 -7.38 3.18
N ARG A 117 -23.98 -6.44 2.22
CA ARG A 117 -25.07 -5.60 1.74
C ARG A 117 -25.90 -6.25 0.63
N GLY A 118 -25.60 -7.48 0.25
CA GLY A 118 -26.36 -8.26 -0.73
C GLY A 118 -25.84 -8.15 -2.16
N TYR A 119 -24.73 -7.47 -2.41
CA TYR A 119 -24.14 -7.40 -3.75
C TYR A 119 -23.46 -8.72 -4.13
N LYS A 120 -23.70 -9.16 -5.35
CA LYS A 120 -23.02 -10.32 -5.93
C LYS A 120 -21.67 -9.89 -6.49
N VAL A 121 -20.62 -10.05 -5.70
CA VAL A 121 -19.22 -9.72 -6.08
C VAL A 121 -18.64 -10.91 -6.84
N LEU A 122 -18.10 -10.64 -8.04
CA LEU A 122 -17.65 -11.65 -9.01
C LEU A 122 -16.15 -11.97 -8.96
N ASN A 123 -15.32 -11.09 -8.33
CA ASN A 123 -13.86 -11.24 -8.24
C ASN A 123 -13.36 -11.38 -6.81
#